data_18a57eda1849b6bf9952435c442a5282
#
_entry.id   18a57eda1849b6bf9952435c442a5282
#
_cell.length_a   1.000
_cell.length_b   1.000
_cell.length_c   1.000
_cell.angle_alpha   90.00
_cell.angle_beta   90.00
_cell.angle_gamma   90.00
#
_symmetry.space_group_name_H-M   'P 1'
#
loop_
_entity.id
_entity.type
_entity.pdbx_description
1 polymer ?
#
loop_
_entity_poly.entity_id
_entity_poly.type
_entity_poly.pdbx_seq_one_letter_code
_entity_poly.pdbx_strand_id
1 'polypeptide(L)'
;MIDKLAIVYKISIKIDFKTYIFIGHTFDLLKTQEEVIHKLRNKKHECKRLQDKFNELMENEPELLGLYLKFETLQGLRPAYYPKNVLPMLMELLEKSFINTIYEDYKIKGKEYLILNDI
;
A
#
# COMPACT_ATOMS: atom_id res chain seq x y z
N MET A 1 21.37 -10.37 14.72
CA MET A 1 20.09 -9.64 14.68
C MET A 1 19.97 -8.95 13.32
N ILE A 2 18.91 -9.23 12.59
CA ILE A 2 18.69 -8.62 11.29
C ILE A 2 17.93 -7.31 11.52
N ASP A 3 18.49 -6.19 11.06
CA ASP A 3 17.83 -4.90 11.15
C ASP A 3 16.61 -4.89 10.24
N LYS A 4 15.48 -4.46 10.79
CA LYS A 4 14.27 -4.31 9.98
C LYS A 4 14.45 -3.15 9.01
N LEU A 5 14.08 -3.37 7.76
CA LEU A 5 14.13 -2.32 6.74
C LEU A 5 12.93 -1.38 6.91
N ALA A 6 13.17 -0.10 6.64
CA ALA A 6 12.08 0.84 6.39
C ALA A 6 11.66 0.63 4.93
N ILE A 7 10.39 0.39 4.69
CA ILE A 7 9.90 -0.09 3.39
C ILE A 7 8.77 0.79 2.87
N VAL A 8 8.89 1.20 1.60
CA VAL A 8 7.75 1.68 0.82
C VAL A 8 7.17 0.47 0.11
N TYR A 9 5.90 0.21 0.33
CA TYR A 9 5.21 -0.98 -0.18
C TYR A 9 4.04 -0.61 -1.06
N LYS A 10 3.63 -1.57 -1.88
CA LYS A 10 2.46 -1.47 -2.74
C LYS A 10 1.50 -2.59 -2.37
N ILE A 11 0.22 -2.25 -2.19
CA ILE A 11 -0.85 -3.22 -2.07
C ILE A 11 -1.59 -3.24 -3.40
N SER A 12 -1.75 -4.42 -3.99
CA SER A 12 -2.52 -4.60 -5.22
C SER A 12 -3.77 -5.41 -4.92
N ILE A 13 -4.90 -4.94 -5.43
CA ILE A 13 -6.19 -5.65 -5.37
C ILE A 13 -6.65 -5.89 -6.79
N LYS A 14 -6.85 -7.15 -7.16
CA LYS A 14 -7.32 -7.51 -8.50
C LYS A 14 -8.80 -7.84 -8.47
N ILE A 15 -9.60 -7.08 -9.23
CA ILE A 15 -11.04 -7.26 -9.38
C ILE A 15 -11.38 -7.11 -10.87
N ASP A 16 -12.02 -8.13 -11.46
CA ASP A 16 -12.51 -8.08 -12.86
C ASP A 16 -11.45 -7.61 -13.86
N PHE A 17 -10.27 -8.22 -13.84
CA PHE A 17 -9.14 -7.90 -14.73
C PHE A 17 -8.51 -6.51 -14.52
N LYS A 18 -8.97 -5.78 -13.50
CA LYS A 18 -8.36 -4.49 -13.11
C LYS A 18 -7.54 -4.67 -11.85
N THR A 19 -6.38 -4.06 -11.80
CA THR A 19 -5.52 -4.06 -10.63
C THR A 19 -5.52 -2.68 -10.01
N TYR A 20 -6.08 -2.58 -8.79
CA TYR A 20 -6.10 -1.36 -8.00
C TYR A 20 -4.87 -1.32 -7.11
N ILE A 21 -4.29 -0.14 -6.94
CA ILE A 21 -3.00 0.04 -6.26
C ILE A 21 -3.13 1.02 -5.11
N PHE A 22 -2.55 0.65 -3.96
CA PHE A 22 -2.37 1.53 -2.81
C PHE A 22 -0.90 1.49 -2.41
N ILE A 23 -0.29 2.66 -2.13
CA ILE A 23 1.11 2.77 -1.74
C ILE A 23 1.17 3.31 -0.31
N GLY A 24 2.00 2.68 0.52
CA GLY A 24 2.23 3.09 1.88
C GLY A 24 3.69 2.90 2.27
N HIS A 25 4.03 3.27 3.50
CA HIS A 25 5.35 2.99 4.04
C HIS A 25 5.24 2.46 5.47
N THR A 26 6.27 1.75 5.89
CA THR A 26 6.31 1.16 7.22
C THR A 26 7.75 0.95 7.70
N PHE A 27 7.92 0.83 9.01
CA PHE A 27 9.18 0.42 9.63
C PHE A 27 9.17 -1.06 10.03
N ASP A 28 8.07 -1.76 9.82
CA ASP A 28 7.92 -3.18 10.11
C ASP A 28 6.87 -3.77 9.17
N LEU A 29 7.32 -4.33 8.05
CA LEU A 29 6.42 -4.82 6.99
C LEU A 29 5.48 -5.92 7.47
N LEU A 30 6.00 -6.92 8.20
CA LEU A 30 5.18 -8.05 8.66
C LEU A 30 4.07 -7.59 9.58
N LYS A 31 4.40 -6.72 10.54
CA LYS A 31 3.41 -6.15 11.46
C LYS A 31 2.37 -5.32 10.71
N THR A 32 2.81 -4.51 9.74
CA THR A 32 1.90 -3.68 8.95
C THR A 32 0.98 -4.53 8.10
N GLN A 33 1.46 -5.62 7.50
CA GLN A 33 0.60 -6.54 6.75
C GLN A 33 -0.53 -7.08 7.61
N GLU A 34 -0.19 -7.55 8.82
CA GLU A 34 -1.18 -8.06 9.76
C GLU A 34 -2.19 -6.99 10.16
N GLU A 35 -1.71 -5.78 10.49
CA GLU A 35 -2.57 -4.66 10.88
C GLU A 35 -3.50 -4.21 9.76
N VAL A 36 -2.98 -4.11 8.54
CA VAL A 36 -3.77 -3.70 7.37
C VAL A 36 -4.88 -4.71 7.10
N ILE A 37 -4.55 -6.00 7.08
CA ILE A 37 -5.54 -7.05 6.85
C ILE A 37 -6.60 -7.02 7.94
N HIS A 38 -6.19 -6.88 9.21
CA HIS A 38 -7.11 -6.80 10.34
C HIS A 38 -8.06 -5.59 10.22
N LYS A 39 -7.51 -4.41 9.90
CA LYS A 39 -8.33 -3.20 9.71
C LYS A 39 -9.30 -3.33 8.56
N LEU A 40 -8.85 -3.88 7.43
CA LEU A 40 -9.71 -4.05 6.25
C LEU A 40 -10.86 -5.01 6.55
N ARG A 41 -10.60 -6.12 7.26
CA ARG A 41 -11.63 -7.09 7.65
C ARG A 41 -12.64 -6.48 8.62
N ASN A 42 -12.22 -5.54 9.45
CA ASN A 42 -13.07 -4.87 10.43
C ASN A 42 -13.63 -3.53 9.95
N LYS A 43 -13.43 -3.21 8.66
CA LYS A 43 -13.94 -2.00 8.02
C LYS A 43 -13.42 -0.72 8.68
N LYS A 44 -12.14 -0.73 9.10
CA LYS A 44 -11.51 0.36 9.87
C LYS A 44 -10.27 0.98 9.22
N HIS A 45 -10.00 0.67 7.96
CA HIS A 45 -8.82 1.24 7.32
C HIS A 45 -9.02 2.75 7.06
N GLU A 46 -7.97 3.53 7.30
CA GLU A 46 -8.01 5.00 7.18
C GLU A 46 -8.21 5.47 5.74
N CYS A 47 -7.67 4.74 4.78
CA CYS A 47 -7.90 5.04 3.37
C CYS A 47 -9.25 4.47 2.94
N LYS A 48 -10.24 5.34 2.79
CA LYS A 48 -11.58 4.93 2.43
C LYS A 48 -11.65 4.22 1.08
N ARG A 49 -10.89 4.68 0.10
CA ARG A 49 -10.89 4.08 -1.24
C ARG A 49 -10.35 2.66 -1.22
N LEU A 50 -9.29 2.41 -0.45
CA LEU A 50 -8.76 1.05 -0.25
C LEU A 50 -9.79 0.17 0.46
N GLN A 51 -10.41 0.71 1.53
CA GLN A 51 -11.43 -0.02 2.28
C GLN A 51 -12.61 -0.41 1.39
N ASP A 52 -13.10 0.54 0.58
CA ASP A 52 -14.23 0.29 -0.31
C ASP A 52 -13.91 -0.80 -1.35
N LYS A 53 -12.69 -0.79 -1.91
CA LYS A 53 -12.27 -1.82 -2.86
C LYS A 53 -12.11 -3.18 -2.19
N PHE A 54 -11.59 -3.22 -0.98
CA PHE A 54 -11.52 -4.46 -0.22
C PHE A 54 -12.91 -5.01 0.07
N ASN A 55 -13.85 -4.15 0.46
CA ASN A 55 -15.24 -4.57 0.69
C ASN A 55 -15.86 -5.15 -0.57
N GLU A 56 -15.65 -4.51 -1.72
CA GLU A 56 -16.12 -5.00 -3.02
C GLU A 56 -15.54 -6.37 -3.35
N LEU A 57 -14.25 -6.57 -3.11
CA LEU A 57 -13.59 -7.86 -3.31
C LEU A 57 -14.23 -8.94 -2.45
N MET A 58 -14.50 -8.64 -1.18
CA MET A 58 -15.09 -9.60 -0.24
C MET A 58 -16.53 -9.93 -0.57
N GLU A 59 -17.29 -8.99 -1.14
CA GLU A 59 -18.67 -9.27 -1.59
C GLU A 59 -18.69 -10.23 -2.78
N ASN A 60 -17.73 -10.07 -3.69
CA ASN A 60 -17.66 -10.91 -4.89
C ASN A 60 -17.03 -12.28 -4.63
N GLU A 61 -16.02 -12.33 -3.74
CA GLU A 61 -15.22 -13.53 -3.50
C GLU A 61 -14.94 -13.72 -2.00
N PRO A 62 -15.99 -13.92 -1.17
CA PRO A 62 -15.81 -13.99 0.29
C PRO A 62 -14.92 -15.15 0.76
N GLU A 63 -14.86 -16.22 -0.02
CA GLU A 63 -14.07 -17.41 0.34
C GLU A 63 -12.56 -17.21 0.17
N LEU A 64 -12.16 -16.24 -0.64
CA LEU A 64 -10.76 -16.08 -1.02
C LEU A 64 -10.00 -15.12 -0.10
N LEU A 65 -10.65 -14.59 0.93
CA LEU A 65 -10.09 -13.87 2.10
C LEU A 65 -8.72 -13.22 1.88
N GLY A 66 -8.64 -12.34 0.88
CA GLY A 66 -7.39 -11.61 0.67
C GLY A 66 -6.32 -12.35 -0.12
N LEU A 67 -6.63 -13.50 -0.75
CA LEU A 67 -5.70 -14.15 -1.68
C LEU A 67 -5.37 -13.25 -2.88
N TYR A 68 -6.27 -12.31 -3.19
CA TYR A 68 -6.04 -11.31 -4.24
C TYR A 68 -5.44 -10.01 -3.72
N LEU A 69 -5.13 -9.95 -2.42
CA LEU A 69 -4.46 -8.82 -1.80
C LEU A 69 -2.96 -9.12 -1.78
N LYS A 70 -2.21 -8.42 -2.61
CA LYS A 70 -0.77 -8.66 -2.75
C LYS A 70 0.04 -7.49 -2.22
N PHE A 71 1.00 -7.79 -1.33
CA PHE A 71 1.96 -6.81 -0.82
C PHE A 71 3.29 -6.97 -1.56
N GLU A 72 3.82 -5.87 -2.09
CA GLU A 72 5.13 -5.85 -2.74
C GLU A 72 5.99 -4.71 -2.20
N THR A 73 7.27 -4.97 -2.03
CA THR A 73 8.25 -3.95 -1.64
C THR A 73 8.65 -3.15 -2.88
N LEU A 74 8.48 -1.83 -2.83
CA LEU A 74 8.95 -0.92 -3.86
C LEU A 74 10.37 -0.45 -3.57
N GLN A 75 10.67 -0.12 -2.31
CA GLN A 75 12.00 0.30 -1.89
C GLN A 75 12.20 0.03 -0.41
N GLY A 76 13.42 -0.41 -0.04
CA GLY A 76 13.80 -0.61 1.34
C GLY A 76 15.01 0.24 1.69
N LEU A 77 15.02 0.83 2.89
CA LEU A 77 16.14 1.58 3.42
C LEU A 77 16.59 0.96 4.74
N ARG A 78 17.91 0.94 4.98
CA ARG A 78 18.45 0.47 6.27
C ARG A 78 18.43 1.62 7.28
N PRO A 79 17.67 1.50 8.38
CA PRO A 79 17.56 2.58 9.36
C PRO A 79 18.89 3.03 9.95
N ALA A 80 19.87 2.12 10.07
CA ALA A 80 21.18 2.44 10.63
C ALA A 80 21.96 3.50 9.83
N TYR A 81 21.62 3.71 8.57
CA TYR A 81 22.31 4.68 7.71
C TYR A 81 21.73 6.08 7.76
N TYR A 82 20.65 6.28 8.54
CA TYR A 82 19.92 7.55 8.56
C TYR A 82 19.71 8.03 10.00
N PRO A 83 19.78 9.34 10.26
CA PRO A 83 19.38 9.86 11.58
C PRO A 83 17.92 9.52 11.88
N LYS A 84 17.61 9.22 13.14
CA LYS A 84 16.28 8.81 13.56
C LYS A 84 15.18 9.83 13.27
N ASN A 85 15.52 11.11 13.32
CA ASN A 85 14.58 12.19 13.02
C ASN A 85 14.40 12.45 11.53
N VAL A 86 15.34 12.00 10.70
CA VAL A 86 15.28 12.19 9.25
C VAL A 86 14.55 11.05 8.54
N LEU A 87 14.73 9.83 9.02
CA LEU A 87 14.18 8.65 8.34
C LEU A 87 12.66 8.69 8.13
N PRO A 88 11.82 9.07 9.12
CA PRO A 88 10.38 9.16 8.90
C PRO A 88 10.01 10.18 7.82
N MET A 89 10.68 11.31 7.78
CA MET A 89 10.46 12.34 6.75
C MET A 89 10.83 11.83 5.37
N LEU A 90 11.97 11.13 5.28
CA LEU A 90 12.43 10.55 4.02
C LEU A 90 11.48 9.51 3.50
N MET A 91 10.96 8.64 4.38
CA MET A 91 10.01 7.60 4.00
C MET A 91 8.70 8.21 3.49
N GLU A 92 8.23 9.28 4.12
CA GLU A 92 7.04 10.00 3.66
C GLU A 92 7.27 10.63 2.28
N LEU A 93 8.43 11.23 2.06
CA LEU A 93 8.79 11.80 0.76
C LEU A 93 8.87 10.74 -0.34
N LEU A 94 9.47 9.59 -0.02
CA LEU A 94 9.56 8.47 -0.97
C LEU A 94 8.17 7.94 -1.32
N GLU A 95 7.30 7.76 -0.34
CA GLU A 95 5.92 7.34 -0.58
C GLU A 95 5.22 8.31 -1.53
N LYS A 96 5.28 9.60 -1.24
CA LYS A 96 4.66 10.63 -2.10
C LYS A 96 5.26 10.64 -3.50
N SER A 97 6.56 10.45 -3.62
CA SER A 97 7.25 10.38 -4.91
C SER A 97 6.74 9.20 -5.75
N PHE A 98 6.62 8.02 -5.15
CA PHE A 98 6.06 6.86 -5.83
C PHE A 98 4.61 7.08 -6.25
N ILE A 99 3.79 7.63 -5.36
CA ILE A 99 2.39 7.94 -5.66
C ILE A 99 2.29 8.88 -6.86
N ASN A 100 3.04 9.98 -6.84
CA ASN A 100 3.00 10.98 -7.90
C ASN A 100 3.47 10.41 -9.23
N THR A 101 4.57 9.65 -9.23
CA THR A 101 5.12 9.05 -10.44
C THR A 101 4.12 8.08 -11.08
N ILE A 102 3.54 7.20 -10.27
CA ILE A 102 2.57 6.22 -10.74
C ILE A 102 1.28 6.91 -11.19
N TYR A 103 0.83 7.91 -10.42
CA TYR A 103 -0.37 8.67 -10.77
C TYR A 103 -0.24 9.35 -12.13
N GLU A 104 0.88 10.05 -12.37
CA GLU A 104 1.10 10.73 -13.66
C GLU A 104 1.15 9.73 -14.83
N ASP A 105 1.81 8.60 -14.64
CA ASP A 105 1.87 7.55 -15.66
C ASP A 105 0.47 7.00 -15.97
N TYR A 106 -0.32 6.72 -14.93
CA TYR A 106 -1.66 6.18 -15.08
C TYR A 106 -2.63 7.21 -15.66
N LYS A 107 -2.46 8.49 -15.31
CA LYS A 107 -3.27 9.58 -15.85
C LYS A 107 -3.11 9.71 -17.35
N ILE A 108 -1.90 9.57 -17.87
CA ILE A 108 -1.63 9.59 -19.32
C ILE A 108 -2.43 8.49 -20.03
N LYS A 109 -2.60 7.34 -19.36
CA LYS A 109 -3.34 6.19 -19.88
C LYS A 109 -4.84 6.25 -19.60
N GLY A 110 -5.33 7.30 -18.91
CA GLY A 110 -6.72 7.41 -18.49
C GLY A 110 -7.12 6.41 -17.41
N LYS A 111 -6.16 5.90 -16.65
CA LYS A 111 -6.37 4.85 -15.65
C LYS A 111 -6.06 5.28 -14.21
N GLU A 112 -6.01 6.59 -13.94
CA GLU A 112 -5.70 7.13 -12.61
C GLU A 112 -6.67 6.66 -11.54
N TYR A 113 -7.90 6.27 -11.93
CA TYR A 113 -8.89 5.73 -11.01
C TYR A 113 -8.46 4.41 -10.36
N LEU A 114 -7.45 3.74 -10.90
CA LEU A 114 -6.90 2.50 -10.34
C LEU A 114 -6.03 2.77 -9.11
N ILE A 115 -5.62 4.02 -8.87
CA ILE A 115 -4.82 4.38 -7.71
C ILE A 115 -5.76 4.77 -6.58
N LEU A 116 -5.64 4.07 -5.46
CA LEU A 116 -6.53 4.21 -4.32
C LEU A 116 -6.09 5.25 -3.30
N ASN A 117 -4.83 5.70 -3.37
CA ASN A 117 -4.35 6.75 -2.48
C ASN A 117 -5.13 8.05 -2.70
N ASP A 118 -5.34 8.79 -1.62
CA ASP A 118 -5.88 10.15 -1.68
C ASP A 118 -4.79 11.08 -2.21
N ILE A 119 -5.10 11.82 -3.26
CA ILE A 119 -4.15 12.69 -3.95
C ILE A 119 -4.66 14.12 -3.92
#